data_6039d8fa61c884ac324d7abc8357f899
#
_entry.id   6039d8fa61c884ac324d7abc8357f899
#
_cell.length_a   1.000
_cell.length_b   1.000
_cell.length_c   1.000
_cell.angle_alpha   90.00
_cell.angle_beta   90.00
_cell.angle_gamma   90.00
#
_symmetry.space_group_name_H-M   'P 1'
#
loop_
_entity.id
_entity.type
_entity.pdbx_description
1 polymer ?
#
loop_
_entity_poly.entity_id
_entity_poly.type
_entity_poly.pdbx_seq_one_letter_code
_entity_poly.pdbx_strand_id
1 'polypeptide(L)'
;MIKQNLHSHSNFCDGRCTLEEMVLSAIEKGYHSLGFSPHIKTVFPTICLQDKQEYFNQLYHLREKYADKIKIYIGGEFDLYSTDNVKDYDYTIGSVHLDLIDSEVVFYDYNYERAKYCVDKYFGGNGVKYAKKYYECVKRLPDTFDFDIVGHLDVITKFDEKHNLIDETDPEYIESALDALHHLVSKGKKIFEINYGSITRGHKTHPYPAPFLLKEMINLGCEFVLTSDAHHGDHLLTDTDLEKIYPYLKKLGIDHLLIFDGKNFVPQKI
;
A
#
# COMPACT_ATOMS: atom_id res chain seq x y z
N MET A 1 -21.63 5.44 7.74
CA MET A 1 -20.16 5.59 7.61
C MET A 1 -19.79 5.43 6.16
N ILE A 2 -18.91 6.27 5.62
CA ILE A 2 -18.46 6.18 4.23
C ILE A 2 -17.43 5.04 4.14
N LYS A 3 -17.71 4.05 3.29
CA LYS A 3 -16.78 2.97 2.97
C LYS A 3 -15.98 3.37 1.72
N GLN A 4 -14.66 3.48 1.87
CA GLN A 4 -13.73 3.83 0.81
C GLN A 4 -12.56 2.85 0.78
N ASN A 5 -12.04 2.54 -0.41
CA ASN A 5 -10.74 1.91 -0.59
C ASN A 5 -9.95 2.71 -1.62
N LEU A 6 -8.73 3.12 -1.28
CA LEU A 6 -7.85 3.91 -2.14
C LEU A 6 -6.71 3.09 -2.73
N HIS A 7 -6.54 1.81 -2.34
CA HIS A 7 -5.48 0.94 -2.85
C HIS A 7 -6.10 -0.27 -3.55
N SER A 8 -6.20 -0.17 -4.87
CA SER A 8 -6.75 -1.23 -5.73
C SER A 8 -6.01 -1.33 -7.05
N HIS A 9 -5.85 -2.55 -7.49
CA HIS A 9 -5.20 -2.92 -8.75
C HIS A 9 -6.23 -3.48 -9.74
N SER A 10 -5.86 -3.54 -11.01
CA SER A 10 -6.66 -4.11 -12.09
C SER A 10 -5.77 -4.80 -13.11
N ASN A 11 -6.37 -5.35 -14.16
CA ASN A 11 -5.65 -5.94 -15.28
C ASN A 11 -4.76 -4.96 -16.08
N PHE A 12 -4.74 -3.68 -15.70
CA PHE A 12 -3.78 -2.71 -16.22
C PHE A 12 -2.38 -2.82 -15.59
N CYS A 13 -2.27 -3.50 -14.44
CA CYS A 13 -1.01 -3.92 -13.82
C CYS A 13 -1.07 -5.41 -13.46
N ASP A 14 -1.13 -5.78 -12.19
CA ASP A 14 -1.10 -7.15 -11.71
C ASP A 14 -2.41 -7.62 -11.05
N GLY A 15 -3.44 -6.79 -11.07
CA GLY A 15 -4.79 -7.17 -10.65
C GLY A 15 -5.44 -8.15 -11.62
N ARG A 16 -6.37 -8.95 -11.12
CA ARG A 16 -7.04 -10.03 -11.87
C ARG A 16 -8.37 -9.62 -12.50
N CYS A 17 -8.95 -8.51 -12.05
CA CYS A 17 -10.21 -7.98 -12.55
C CYS A 17 -9.96 -6.82 -13.51
N THR A 18 -10.88 -6.60 -14.43
CA THR A 18 -10.97 -5.35 -15.18
C THR A 18 -11.35 -4.20 -14.23
N LEU A 19 -11.15 -2.96 -14.65
CA LEU A 19 -11.57 -1.79 -13.88
C LEU A 19 -13.07 -1.85 -13.56
N GLU A 20 -13.91 -2.23 -14.55
CA GLU A 20 -15.35 -2.29 -14.37
C GLU A 20 -15.79 -3.40 -13.41
N GLU A 21 -15.18 -4.59 -13.46
CA GLU A 21 -15.46 -5.67 -12.50
C GLU A 21 -15.13 -5.25 -11.07
N MET A 22 -14.05 -4.50 -10.87
CA MET A 22 -13.70 -3.96 -9.56
C MET A 22 -14.72 -2.92 -9.09
N VAL A 23 -15.19 -2.03 -9.98
CA VAL A 23 -16.23 -1.04 -9.69
C VAL A 23 -17.53 -1.74 -9.29
N LEU A 24 -17.97 -2.74 -10.06
CA LEU A 24 -19.18 -3.50 -9.75
C LEU A 24 -19.10 -4.23 -8.42
N SER A 25 -17.94 -4.86 -8.12
CA SER A 25 -17.71 -5.50 -6.82
C SER A 25 -17.75 -4.50 -5.66
N ALA A 26 -17.22 -3.27 -5.86
CA ALA A 26 -17.29 -2.21 -4.87
C ALA A 26 -18.71 -1.72 -4.64
N ILE A 27 -19.50 -1.54 -5.71
CA ILE A 27 -20.94 -1.17 -5.62
C ILE A 27 -21.72 -2.24 -4.86
N GLU A 28 -21.54 -3.52 -5.20
CA GLU A 28 -22.21 -4.64 -4.54
C GLU A 28 -21.89 -4.69 -3.03
N LYS A 29 -20.64 -4.39 -2.65
CA LYS A 29 -20.19 -4.34 -1.26
C LYS A 29 -20.51 -3.01 -0.55
N GLY A 30 -21.27 -2.10 -1.19
CA GLY A 30 -21.73 -0.85 -0.59
C GLY A 30 -20.65 0.21 -0.41
N TYR A 31 -19.61 0.22 -1.24
CA TYR A 31 -18.60 1.27 -1.22
C TYR A 31 -19.17 2.59 -1.74
N HIS A 32 -18.87 3.67 -1.01
CA HIS A 32 -19.16 5.03 -1.44
C HIS A 32 -18.16 5.50 -2.51
N SER A 33 -16.92 5.05 -2.40
CA SER A 33 -15.86 5.42 -3.34
C SER A 33 -14.79 4.36 -3.45
N LEU A 34 -14.23 4.24 -4.66
CA LEU A 34 -13.13 3.34 -5.00
C LEU A 34 -12.03 4.15 -5.68
N GLY A 35 -10.81 4.02 -5.21
CA GLY A 35 -9.61 4.53 -5.85
C GLY A 35 -8.83 3.40 -6.50
N PHE A 36 -8.34 3.63 -7.70
CA PHE A 36 -7.42 2.75 -8.38
C PHE A 36 -6.01 3.32 -8.28
N SER A 37 -5.07 2.50 -7.85
CA SER A 37 -3.66 2.88 -7.66
C SER A 37 -2.73 1.81 -8.26
N PRO A 38 -2.70 1.66 -9.60
CA PRO A 38 -1.83 0.68 -10.23
C PRO A 38 -0.36 0.96 -9.90
N HIS A 39 0.46 -0.07 -9.91
CA HIS A 39 1.91 0.10 -9.91
C HIS A 39 2.33 0.98 -11.09
N ILE A 40 2.97 2.10 -10.80
CA ILE A 40 3.41 3.05 -11.82
C ILE A 40 4.64 2.52 -12.53
N LYS A 41 4.72 2.79 -13.84
CA LYS A 41 5.82 2.37 -14.69
C LYS A 41 7.16 2.82 -14.11
N THR A 42 8.08 1.85 -13.98
CA THR A 42 9.45 2.09 -13.52
C THR A 42 10.43 2.05 -14.70
N VAL A 43 11.69 2.42 -14.45
CA VAL A 43 12.79 2.26 -15.43
C VAL A 43 13.14 0.79 -15.69
N PHE A 44 12.62 -0.13 -14.88
CA PHE A 44 12.85 -1.58 -14.99
C PHE A 44 11.61 -2.28 -15.55
N PRO A 45 11.77 -3.44 -16.22
CA PRO A 45 10.63 -4.25 -16.65
C PRO A 45 9.94 -4.86 -15.43
N THR A 46 8.79 -4.32 -15.08
CA THR A 46 7.96 -4.74 -13.95
C THR A 46 6.51 -4.94 -14.39
N ILE A 47 5.70 -5.59 -13.56
CA ILE A 47 4.25 -5.65 -13.77
C ILE A 47 3.66 -4.32 -13.30
N CYS A 48 3.52 -3.38 -14.23
CA CYS A 48 3.10 -2.02 -13.95
C CYS A 48 2.21 -1.48 -15.07
N LEU A 49 1.62 -0.32 -14.86
CA LEU A 49 0.79 0.39 -15.83
C LEU A 49 1.56 0.64 -17.14
N GLN A 50 1.15 0.00 -18.23
CA GLN A 50 1.79 0.13 -19.54
C GLN A 50 1.12 1.17 -20.42
N ASP A 51 -0.21 1.21 -20.45
CA ASP A 51 -1.00 2.16 -21.25
C ASP A 51 -1.78 3.10 -20.33
N LYS A 52 -1.11 4.19 -19.95
CA LYS A 52 -1.70 5.22 -19.09
C LYS A 52 -2.88 5.92 -19.75
N GLN A 53 -2.81 6.18 -21.05
CA GLN A 53 -3.88 6.90 -21.73
C GLN A 53 -5.17 6.09 -21.78
N GLU A 54 -5.07 4.81 -22.10
CA GLU A 54 -6.23 3.91 -22.12
C GLU A 54 -6.77 3.69 -20.70
N TYR A 55 -5.91 3.52 -19.71
CA TYR A 55 -6.30 3.44 -18.31
C TYR A 55 -7.14 4.66 -17.88
N PHE A 56 -6.68 5.88 -18.18
CA PHE A 56 -7.39 7.10 -17.84
C PHE A 56 -8.73 7.22 -18.59
N ASN A 57 -8.73 6.91 -19.90
CA ASN A 57 -9.94 6.94 -20.71
C ASN A 57 -11.02 6.02 -20.14
N GLN A 58 -10.66 4.80 -19.78
CA GLN A 58 -11.60 3.85 -19.16
C GLN A 58 -12.12 4.34 -17.82
N LEU A 59 -11.25 4.88 -16.95
CA LEU A 59 -11.68 5.41 -15.65
C LEU A 59 -12.58 6.63 -15.77
N TYR A 60 -12.32 7.54 -16.70
CA TYR A 60 -13.24 8.67 -16.98
C TYR A 60 -14.59 8.17 -17.44
N HIS A 61 -14.63 7.20 -18.36
CA HIS A 61 -15.87 6.57 -18.79
C HIS A 61 -16.63 5.93 -17.63
N LEU A 62 -15.95 5.18 -16.75
CA LEU A 62 -16.55 4.54 -15.59
C LEU A 62 -17.05 5.56 -14.55
N ARG A 63 -16.35 6.68 -14.36
CA ARG A 63 -16.81 7.79 -13.52
C ARG A 63 -18.17 8.32 -13.97
N GLU A 64 -18.34 8.54 -15.28
CA GLU A 64 -19.60 9.00 -15.85
C GLU A 64 -20.69 7.93 -15.74
N LYS A 65 -20.36 6.70 -16.12
CA LYS A 65 -21.31 5.57 -16.15
C LYS A 65 -21.90 5.25 -14.78
N TYR A 66 -21.12 5.37 -13.71
CA TYR A 66 -21.52 4.99 -12.35
C TYR A 66 -21.61 6.18 -11.38
N ALA A 67 -21.73 7.41 -11.90
CA ALA A 67 -21.72 8.65 -11.11
C ALA A 67 -22.80 8.71 -10.01
N ASP A 68 -23.93 8.06 -10.23
CA ASP A 68 -25.06 7.95 -9.30
C ASP A 68 -24.89 6.85 -8.22
N LYS A 69 -23.87 5.99 -8.36
CA LYS A 69 -23.68 4.81 -7.52
C LYS A 69 -22.41 4.86 -6.68
N ILE A 70 -21.30 5.28 -7.27
CA ILE A 70 -19.98 5.26 -6.61
C ILE A 70 -19.08 6.37 -7.17
N LYS A 71 -18.27 6.99 -6.30
CA LYS A 71 -17.20 7.88 -6.75
C LYS A 71 -15.96 7.05 -7.10
N ILE A 72 -15.33 7.34 -8.23
CA ILE A 72 -14.11 6.67 -8.68
C ILE A 72 -12.95 7.68 -8.66
N TYR A 73 -11.84 7.34 -8.02
CA TYR A 73 -10.63 8.15 -7.99
C TYR A 73 -9.49 7.49 -8.76
N ILE A 74 -8.68 8.30 -9.42
CA ILE A 74 -7.53 7.87 -10.21
C ILE A 74 -6.28 8.14 -9.40
N GLY A 75 -5.80 7.14 -8.70
CA GLY A 75 -4.55 7.18 -7.96
C GLY A 75 -3.40 6.50 -8.71
N GLY A 76 -2.24 6.49 -8.08
CA GLY A 76 -1.07 5.75 -8.54
C GLY A 76 -0.20 5.30 -7.38
N GLU A 77 0.31 4.09 -7.45
CA GLU A 77 1.28 3.56 -6.51
C GLU A 77 2.69 3.72 -7.08
N PHE A 78 3.43 4.64 -6.48
CA PHE A 78 4.76 5.07 -6.91
C PHE A 78 5.85 4.34 -6.12
N ASP A 79 6.77 3.72 -6.84
CA ASP A 79 8.00 3.13 -6.31
C ASP A 79 9.18 4.07 -6.54
N LEU A 80 10.32 3.83 -5.89
CA LEU A 80 11.55 4.63 -6.02
C LEU A 80 11.99 4.91 -7.46
N TYR A 81 11.66 4.01 -8.37
CA TYR A 81 12.10 4.04 -9.76
C TYR A 81 10.97 4.36 -10.73
N SER A 82 9.85 4.86 -10.21
CA SER A 82 8.72 5.29 -11.04
C SER A 82 9.10 6.48 -11.93
N THR A 83 8.55 6.49 -13.14
CA THR A 83 8.94 7.49 -14.18
C THR A 83 7.84 8.47 -14.53
N ASP A 84 6.66 8.31 -13.90
CA ASP A 84 5.51 9.15 -14.21
C ASP A 84 5.42 10.39 -13.31
N ASN A 85 4.53 11.33 -13.66
CA ASN A 85 4.33 12.55 -12.91
C ASN A 85 3.21 12.36 -11.88
N VAL A 86 3.51 12.55 -10.60
CA VAL A 86 2.54 12.45 -9.50
C VAL A 86 1.34 13.38 -9.67
N LYS A 87 1.50 14.52 -10.34
CA LYS A 87 0.45 15.53 -10.56
C LYS A 87 -0.65 15.11 -11.54
N ASP A 88 -0.47 14.00 -12.24
CA ASP A 88 -1.45 13.49 -13.19
C ASP A 88 -2.55 12.66 -12.49
N TYR A 89 -2.41 12.41 -11.20
CA TYR A 89 -3.27 11.57 -10.39
C TYR A 89 -4.05 12.39 -9.36
N ASP A 90 -5.24 11.91 -8.98
CA ASP A 90 -6.05 12.55 -7.94
C ASP A 90 -5.40 12.45 -6.55
N TYR A 91 -4.69 11.33 -6.30
CA TYR A 91 -3.90 11.05 -5.09
C TYR A 91 -2.79 10.04 -5.43
N THR A 92 -1.79 9.96 -4.56
CA THR A 92 -0.62 9.09 -4.77
C THR A 92 -0.24 8.30 -3.52
N ILE A 93 0.19 7.07 -3.73
CA ILE A 93 0.73 6.19 -2.69
C ILE A 93 2.22 6.01 -2.98
N GLY A 94 3.07 6.23 -1.99
CA GLY A 94 4.51 5.95 -2.07
C GLY A 94 4.82 4.62 -1.40
N SER A 95 5.32 3.66 -2.18
CA SER A 95 5.64 2.30 -1.73
C SER A 95 7.03 1.88 -2.21
N VAL A 96 7.59 0.84 -1.60
CA VAL A 96 8.84 0.21 -2.04
C VAL A 96 8.58 -1.26 -2.31
N HIS A 97 8.78 -1.69 -3.57
CA HIS A 97 8.67 -3.08 -3.99
C HIS A 97 9.98 -3.62 -4.53
N LEU A 98 10.87 -2.74 -4.95
CA LEU A 98 12.13 -3.14 -5.59
C LEU A 98 13.28 -2.18 -5.27
N ASP A 99 14.51 -2.68 -5.43
CA ASP A 99 15.73 -1.90 -5.41
C ASP A 99 16.72 -2.44 -6.46
N LEU A 100 17.80 -1.72 -6.68
CA LEU A 100 18.92 -2.13 -7.51
C LEU A 100 20.12 -2.47 -6.62
N ILE A 101 20.53 -3.73 -6.61
CA ILE A 101 21.71 -4.20 -5.87
C ILE A 101 22.67 -4.85 -6.87
N ASP A 102 23.91 -4.38 -6.93
CA ASP A 102 24.94 -4.86 -7.87
C ASP A 102 24.46 -4.96 -9.33
N SER A 103 23.69 -3.96 -9.79
CA SER A 103 23.07 -3.89 -11.11
C SER A 103 22.00 -4.94 -11.39
N GLU A 104 21.53 -5.68 -10.40
CA GLU A 104 20.38 -6.57 -10.49
C GLU A 104 19.16 -5.99 -9.78
N VAL A 105 17.99 -6.16 -10.39
CA VAL A 105 16.71 -5.74 -9.78
C VAL A 105 16.32 -6.78 -8.73
N VAL A 106 16.19 -6.31 -7.50
CA VAL A 106 15.74 -7.08 -6.34
C VAL A 106 14.29 -6.72 -6.05
N PHE A 107 13.40 -7.70 -6.01
CA PHE A 107 12.01 -7.52 -5.64
C PHE A 107 11.81 -7.99 -4.20
N TYR A 108 11.25 -7.13 -3.36
CA TYR A 108 11.09 -7.38 -1.92
C TYR A 108 9.87 -8.25 -1.62
N ASP A 109 8.78 -8.10 -2.37
CA ASP A 109 7.48 -8.71 -2.05
C ASP A 109 6.84 -9.52 -3.19
N TYR A 110 7.59 -9.84 -4.24
CA TYR A 110 7.08 -10.56 -5.41
C TYR A 110 6.63 -11.99 -5.07
N ASN A 111 7.56 -12.83 -4.57
CA ASN A 111 7.27 -14.15 -4.00
C ASN A 111 8.39 -14.58 -3.04
N TYR A 112 8.11 -15.61 -2.24
CA TYR A 112 9.06 -16.11 -1.25
C TYR A 112 10.38 -16.57 -1.85
N GLU A 113 10.33 -17.33 -2.94
CA GLU A 113 11.52 -17.89 -3.60
C GLU A 113 12.47 -16.79 -4.05
N ARG A 114 11.92 -15.69 -4.59
CA ARG A 114 12.72 -14.54 -4.99
C ARG A 114 13.28 -13.78 -3.80
N ALA A 115 12.49 -13.55 -2.77
CA ALA A 115 12.95 -12.93 -1.53
C ALA A 115 14.07 -13.76 -0.87
N LYS A 116 13.85 -15.07 -0.74
CA LYS A 116 14.86 -16.02 -0.22
C LYS A 116 16.16 -16.01 -1.02
N TYR A 117 16.06 -16.03 -2.37
CA TYR A 117 17.22 -15.91 -3.25
C TYR A 117 18.00 -14.61 -2.97
N CYS A 118 17.31 -13.49 -2.82
CA CYS A 118 17.95 -12.21 -2.52
C CYS A 118 18.65 -12.22 -1.16
N VAL A 119 17.98 -12.77 -0.13
CA VAL A 119 18.57 -12.91 1.21
C VAL A 119 19.86 -13.75 1.15
N ASP A 120 19.84 -14.87 0.46
CA ASP A 120 21.02 -15.76 0.36
C ASP A 120 22.15 -15.11 -0.43
N LYS A 121 21.82 -14.54 -1.59
CA LYS A 121 22.83 -14.03 -2.53
C LYS A 121 23.50 -12.75 -2.04
N TYR A 122 22.73 -11.79 -1.56
CA TYR A 122 23.23 -10.44 -1.27
C TYR A 122 23.48 -10.18 0.22
N PHE A 123 22.83 -10.96 1.10
CA PHE A 123 22.86 -10.70 2.54
C PHE A 123 23.42 -11.88 3.35
N GLY A 124 23.99 -12.90 2.67
CA GLY A 124 24.61 -14.06 3.32
C GLY A 124 23.65 -14.88 4.18
N GLY A 125 22.38 -14.98 3.80
CA GLY A 125 21.34 -15.68 4.54
C GLY A 125 20.73 -14.86 5.70
N ASN A 126 21.10 -13.59 5.86
CA ASN A 126 20.64 -12.75 6.96
C ASN A 126 19.42 -11.89 6.55
N GLY A 127 18.21 -12.29 6.98
CA GLY A 127 16.95 -11.59 6.70
C GLY A 127 16.88 -10.20 7.34
N VAL A 128 17.51 -9.98 8.49
CA VAL A 128 17.53 -8.66 9.14
C VAL A 128 18.31 -7.65 8.28
N LYS A 129 19.45 -8.04 7.71
CA LYS A 129 20.21 -7.17 6.79
C LYS A 129 19.41 -6.85 5.53
N TYR A 130 18.65 -7.81 5.02
CA TYR A 130 17.76 -7.61 3.89
C TYR A 130 16.65 -6.60 4.23
N ALA A 131 16.02 -6.71 5.40
CA ALA A 131 15.02 -5.76 5.87
C ALA A 131 15.60 -4.35 6.11
N LYS A 132 16.81 -4.25 6.68
CA LYS A 132 17.50 -2.96 6.84
C LYS A 132 17.71 -2.26 5.50
N LYS A 133 18.10 -3.00 4.46
CA LYS A 133 18.26 -2.46 3.10
C LYS A 133 16.93 -1.96 2.53
N TYR A 134 15.83 -2.68 2.77
CA TYR A 134 14.49 -2.24 2.41
C TYR A 134 14.13 -0.91 3.08
N TYR A 135 14.33 -0.78 4.40
CA TYR A 135 14.03 0.46 5.12
C TYR A 135 14.92 1.64 4.70
N GLU A 136 16.16 1.40 4.24
CA GLU A 136 16.96 2.44 3.58
C GLU A 136 16.30 2.93 2.28
N CYS A 137 15.68 2.03 1.51
CA CYS A 137 14.91 2.41 0.33
C CYS A 137 13.66 3.22 0.70
N VAL A 138 12.95 2.82 1.76
CA VAL A 138 11.79 3.58 2.27
C VAL A 138 12.18 5.01 2.64
N LYS A 139 13.33 5.22 3.28
CA LYS A 139 13.82 6.58 3.62
C LYS A 139 14.09 7.45 2.40
N ARG A 140 14.36 6.88 1.23
CA ARG A 140 14.63 7.61 -0.03
C ARG A 140 13.36 8.11 -0.72
N LEU A 141 12.20 7.50 -0.45
CA LEU A 141 10.93 7.85 -1.11
C LEU A 141 10.61 9.35 -1.08
N PRO A 142 10.61 10.04 0.08
CA PRO A 142 10.23 11.44 0.16
C PRO A 142 11.22 12.40 -0.52
N ASP A 143 12.43 11.96 -0.80
CA ASP A 143 13.43 12.73 -1.56
C ASP A 143 13.32 12.48 -3.09
N THR A 144 12.56 11.46 -3.49
CA THR A 144 12.38 11.08 -4.91
C THR A 144 11.17 11.80 -5.53
N PHE A 145 10.03 11.81 -4.84
CA PHE A 145 8.81 12.49 -5.27
C PHE A 145 7.89 12.81 -4.10
N ASP A 146 6.99 13.77 -4.32
CA ASP A 146 5.97 14.11 -3.33
C ASP A 146 4.74 13.21 -3.53
N PHE A 147 4.40 12.45 -2.50
CA PHE A 147 3.24 11.55 -2.48
C PHE A 147 2.39 11.80 -1.25
N ASP A 148 1.11 11.41 -1.31
CA ASP A 148 0.12 11.71 -0.27
C ASP A 148 0.13 10.67 0.85
N ILE A 149 0.13 9.38 0.51
CA ILE A 149 -0.03 8.25 1.41
C ILE A 149 1.25 7.41 1.42
N VAL A 150 1.73 7.03 2.59
CA VAL A 150 2.75 5.97 2.72
C VAL A 150 2.05 4.62 2.63
N GLY A 151 2.37 3.84 1.61
CA GLY A 151 1.87 2.48 1.41
C GLY A 151 2.48 1.50 2.42
N HIS A 152 1.82 0.38 2.64
CA HIS A 152 2.22 -0.81 3.43
C HIS A 152 3.70 -0.81 3.92
N LEU A 153 4.00 0.04 4.89
CA LEU A 153 5.37 0.41 5.32
C LEU A 153 6.32 -0.77 5.56
N ASP A 154 5.80 -1.90 6.01
CA ASP A 154 6.56 -3.10 6.37
C ASP A 154 6.19 -4.32 5.51
N VAL A 155 5.82 -4.10 4.23
CA VAL A 155 5.50 -5.18 3.27
C VAL A 155 6.64 -6.20 3.11
N ILE A 156 7.87 -5.81 3.44
CA ILE A 156 9.04 -6.70 3.48
C ILE A 156 8.80 -7.96 4.32
N THR A 157 7.88 -7.91 5.29
CA THR A 157 7.51 -9.03 6.17
C THR A 157 6.41 -9.93 5.61
N LYS A 158 6.02 -9.75 4.34
CA LYS A 158 4.91 -10.45 3.67
C LYS A 158 4.96 -11.98 3.82
N PHE A 159 6.15 -12.55 3.86
CA PHE A 159 6.34 -14.01 3.87
C PHE A 159 6.71 -14.57 5.24
N ASP A 160 6.88 -13.72 6.28
CA ASP A 160 7.53 -14.14 7.53
C ASP A 160 6.68 -15.06 8.40
N GLU A 161 5.37 -14.86 8.50
CA GLU A 161 4.51 -15.76 9.27
C GLU A 161 4.56 -17.22 8.78
N LYS A 162 4.86 -17.43 7.50
CA LYS A 162 4.91 -18.77 6.88
C LYS A 162 6.31 -19.33 6.77
N HIS A 163 7.33 -18.46 6.67
CA HIS A 163 8.67 -18.88 6.24
C HIS A 163 9.81 -18.40 7.14
N ASN A 164 9.53 -17.52 8.13
CA ASN A 164 10.54 -16.97 9.05
C ASN A 164 11.79 -16.44 8.32
N LEU A 165 11.57 -15.64 7.26
CA LEU A 165 12.64 -15.08 6.45
C LEU A 165 13.40 -13.98 7.20
N ILE A 166 12.68 -13.20 8.01
CA ILE A 166 13.17 -12.10 8.81
C ILE A 166 12.78 -12.36 10.27
N ASP A 167 13.71 -12.16 11.20
CA ASP A 167 13.38 -12.14 12.62
C ASP A 167 12.80 -10.75 12.97
N GLU A 168 11.46 -10.64 12.98
CA GLU A 168 10.74 -9.41 13.31
C GLU A 168 10.94 -8.99 14.80
N THR A 169 11.55 -9.85 15.65
CA THR A 169 11.86 -9.56 17.06
C THR A 169 13.28 -9.05 17.26
N ASP A 170 14.13 -9.13 16.24
CA ASP A 170 15.52 -8.66 16.30
C ASP A 170 15.57 -7.14 16.54
N PRO A 171 16.34 -6.67 17.55
CA PRO A 171 16.48 -5.25 17.84
C PRO A 171 16.94 -4.41 16.65
N GLU A 172 17.82 -4.92 15.78
CA GLU A 172 18.28 -4.19 14.60
C GLU A 172 17.16 -4.05 13.53
N TYR A 173 16.28 -5.06 13.40
CA TYR A 173 15.10 -4.95 12.56
C TYR A 173 14.18 -3.85 13.08
N ILE A 174 13.82 -3.91 14.38
CA ILE A 174 12.92 -2.93 15.02
C ILE A 174 13.47 -1.52 14.89
N GLU A 175 14.77 -1.33 15.20
CA GLU A 175 15.45 -0.04 15.08
C GLU A 175 15.39 0.52 13.66
N SER A 176 15.67 -0.31 12.64
CA SER A 176 15.65 0.14 11.25
C SER A 176 14.24 0.51 10.75
N ALA A 177 13.22 -0.22 11.19
CA ALA A 177 11.83 0.07 10.88
C ALA A 177 11.36 1.41 11.52
N LEU A 178 11.70 1.62 12.78
CA LEU A 178 11.39 2.87 13.51
C LEU A 178 12.17 4.06 12.93
N ASP A 179 13.45 3.89 12.58
CA ASP A 179 14.25 4.95 11.95
C ASP A 179 13.65 5.39 10.61
N ALA A 180 13.19 4.44 9.80
CA ALA A 180 12.51 4.75 8.55
C ALA A 180 11.19 5.51 8.78
N LEU A 181 10.38 5.09 9.76
CA LEU A 181 9.15 5.80 10.15
C LEU A 181 9.45 7.23 10.60
N HIS A 182 10.39 7.41 11.53
CA HIS A 182 10.78 8.74 12.04
C HIS A 182 11.30 9.63 10.90
N HIS A 183 12.07 9.07 9.96
CA HIS A 183 12.54 9.81 8.80
C HIS A 183 11.37 10.29 7.92
N LEU A 184 10.42 9.42 7.56
CA LEU A 184 9.23 9.79 6.78
C LEU A 184 8.45 10.92 7.46
N VAL A 185 8.20 10.79 8.78
CA VAL A 185 7.48 11.82 9.55
C VAL A 185 8.26 13.14 9.57
N SER A 186 9.58 13.12 9.72
CA SER A 186 10.44 14.31 9.66
C SER A 186 10.38 15.04 8.32
N LYS A 187 10.12 14.30 7.24
CA LYS A 187 9.90 14.82 5.88
C LYS A 187 8.45 15.27 5.63
N GLY A 188 7.61 15.27 6.66
CA GLY A 188 6.20 15.71 6.58
C GLY A 188 5.23 14.64 6.12
N LYS A 189 5.66 13.39 5.90
CA LYS A 189 4.77 12.29 5.54
C LYS A 189 4.06 11.79 6.79
N LYS A 190 2.75 12.02 6.85
CA LYS A 190 1.93 11.74 8.05
C LYS A 190 0.69 10.90 7.78
N ILE A 191 0.35 10.63 6.52
CA ILE A 191 -0.78 9.77 6.17
C ILE A 191 -0.23 8.39 5.80
N PHE A 192 -0.65 7.37 6.54
CA PHE A 192 -0.21 5.99 6.37
C PHE A 192 -1.38 5.07 6.09
N GLU A 193 -1.15 4.02 5.34
CA GLU A 193 -2.13 2.94 5.21
C GLU A 193 -2.18 2.08 6.47
N ILE A 194 -3.40 1.71 6.88
CA ILE A 194 -3.66 0.45 7.56
C ILE A 194 -4.15 -0.50 6.48
N ASN A 195 -3.25 -1.34 5.98
CA ASN A 195 -3.46 -2.13 4.78
C ASN A 195 -3.81 -3.59 5.13
N TYR A 196 -5.00 -3.99 4.79
CA TYR A 196 -5.54 -5.34 5.05
C TYR A 196 -5.25 -6.34 3.92
N GLY A 197 -4.52 -5.95 2.90
CA GLY A 197 -4.14 -6.82 1.78
C GLY A 197 -3.37 -8.08 2.21
N SER A 198 -2.57 -7.99 3.29
CA SER A 198 -1.90 -9.15 3.88
C SER A 198 -2.89 -10.23 4.32
N ILE A 199 -4.02 -9.83 4.92
CA ILE A 199 -5.07 -10.72 5.45
C ILE A 199 -5.96 -11.20 4.32
N THR A 200 -6.49 -10.29 3.49
CA THR A 200 -7.43 -10.66 2.41
C THR A 200 -6.81 -11.59 1.37
N ARG A 201 -5.49 -11.52 1.21
CA ARG A 201 -4.72 -12.42 0.32
C ARG A 201 -4.11 -13.62 1.05
N GLY A 202 -4.33 -13.76 2.36
CA GLY A 202 -3.90 -14.91 3.16
C GLY A 202 -2.39 -15.00 3.35
N HIS A 203 -1.68 -13.88 3.36
CA HIS A 203 -0.24 -13.83 3.61
C HIS A 203 0.07 -13.77 5.10
N LYS A 204 -0.64 -12.92 5.85
CA LYS A 204 -0.45 -12.69 7.29
C LYS A 204 -1.78 -12.73 8.04
N THR A 205 -1.72 -12.80 9.35
CA THR A 205 -2.88 -12.74 10.27
C THR A 205 -3.16 -11.34 10.80
N HIS A 206 -2.25 -10.39 10.53
CA HIS A 206 -2.39 -8.97 10.89
C HIS A 206 -2.14 -8.05 9.66
N PRO A 207 -2.69 -6.82 9.67
CA PRO A 207 -2.46 -5.86 8.59
C PRO A 207 -1.04 -5.29 8.61
N TYR A 208 -0.66 -4.56 7.55
CA TYR A 208 0.41 -3.61 7.60
C TYR A 208 -0.11 -2.26 8.12
N PRO A 209 0.65 -1.50 8.95
CA PRO A 209 1.93 -1.90 9.54
C PRO A 209 1.75 -2.82 10.76
N ALA A 210 2.85 -3.47 11.16
CA ALA A 210 2.92 -4.28 12.38
C ALA A 210 2.55 -3.46 13.63
N PRO A 211 2.02 -4.10 14.70
CA PRO A 211 1.50 -3.39 15.87
C PRO A 211 2.48 -2.42 16.56
N PHE A 212 3.79 -2.72 16.57
CA PHE A 212 4.78 -1.83 17.18
C PHE A 212 4.97 -0.54 16.37
N LEU A 213 4.95 -0.62 15.02
CA LEU A 213 4.99 0.53 14.13
C LEU A 213 3.72 1.36 14.25
N LEU A 214 2.56 0.71 14.25
CA LEU A 214 1.27 1.40 14.38
C LEU A 214 1.18 2.18 15.70
N LYS A 215 1.68 1.59 16.80
CA LYS A 215 1.76 2.27 18.08
C LYS A 215 2.64 3.52 18.02
N GLU A 216 3.81 3.43 17.39
CA GLU A 216 4.69 4.58 17.27
C GLU A 216 4.12 5.66 16.32
N MET A 217 3.46 5.25 15.24
CA MET A 217 2.74 6.19 14.35
C MET A 217 1.69 7.01 15.12
N ILE A 218 0.92 6.36 16.01
CA ILE A 218 -0.06 7.03 16.88
C ILE A 218 0.64 8.04 17.81
N ASN A 219 1.77 7.66 18.43
CA ASN A 219 2.56 8.55 19.29
C ASN A 219 3.07 9.78 18.53
N LEU A 220 3.41 9.63 17.26
CA LEU A 220 3.89 10.69 16.36
C LEU A 220 2.77 11.56 15.78
N GLY A 221 1.50 11.25 16.09
CA GLY A 221 0.33 11.96 15.55
C GLY A 221 0.13 11.75 14.05
N CYS A 222 0.43 10.57 13.56
CA CYS A 222 0.13 10.18 12.19
C CYS A 222 -1.37 9.92 12.00
N GLU A 223 -1.81 10.10 10.77
CA GLU A 223 -3.18 9.89 10.32
C GLU A 223 -3.26 8.62 9.45
N PHE A 224 -4.44 8.02 9.36
CA PHE A 224 -4.57 6.72 8.71
C PHE A 224 -5.68 6.68 7.67
N VAL A 225 -5.41 5.99 6.56
CA VAL A 225 -6.41 5.50 5.61
C VAL A 225 -6.52 3.98 5.75
N LEU A 226 -7.73 3.43 5.62
CA LEU A 226 -7.95 1.99 5.61
C LEU A 226 -8.01 1.50 4.17
N THR A 227 -7.17 0.53 3.83
CA THR A 227 -7.06 -0.02 2.48
C THR A 227 -7.03 -1.54 2.50
N SER A 228 -7.21 -2.15 1.34
CA SER A 228 -7.11 -3.61 1.19
C SER A 228 -6.13 -4.06 0.11
N ASP A 229 -5.50 -3.13 -0.61
CA ASP A 229 -4.56 -3.45 -1.68
C ASP A 229 -5.13 -4.55 -2.59
N ALA A 230 -6.36 -4.25 -3.08
CA ALA A 230 -7.23 -5.24 -3.70
C ALA A 230 -6.80 -5.55 -5.13
N HIS A 231 -6.37 -6.78 -5.39
CA HIS A 231 -6.03 -7.31 -6.73
C HIS A 231 -7.18 -8.13 -7.34
N HIS A 232 -8.29 -8.26 -6.64
CA HIS A 232 -9.53 -8.90 -7.05
C HIS A 232 -10.71 -8.31 -6.26
N GLY A 233 -11.92 -8.33 -6.81
CA GLY A 233 -13.10 -7.81 -6.13
C GLY A 233 -13.35 -8.44 -4.76
N ASP A 234 -12.99 -9.72 -4.58
CA ASP A 234 -13.14 -10.42 -3.29
C ASP A 234 -12.19 -9.91 -2.21
N HIS A 235 -11.10 -9.22 -2.59
CA HIS A 235 -10.17 -8.62 -1.62
C HIS A 235 -10.67 -7.29 -1.04
N LEU A 236 -11.75 -6.70 -1.58
CA LEU A 236 -12.38 -5.54 -1.00
C LEU A 236 -13.07 -5.91 0.32
N LEU A 237 -12.82 -5.13 1.37
CA LEU A 237 -13.35 -5.37 2.71
C LEU A 237 -14.89 -5.35 2.73
N THR A 238 -15.48 -6.30 3.41
CA THR A 238 -16.93 -6.39 3.63
C THR A 238 -17.35 -5.62 4.89
N ASP A 239 -18.65 -5.45 5.11
CA ASP A 239 -19.16 -4.86 6.36
C ASP A 239 -18.80 -5.73 7.56
N THR A 240 -18.82 -7.06 7.39
CA THR A 240 -18.38 -8.01 8.43
C THR A 240 -16.91 -7.84 8.81
N ASP A 241 -16.04 -7.48 7.85
CA ASP A 241 -14.64 -7.16 8.14
C ASP A 241 -14.55 -5.86 8.93
N LEU A 242 -15.28 -4.81 8.52
CA LEU A 242 -15.29 -3.52 9.18
C LEU A 242 -15.84 -3.59 10.61
N GLU A 243 -16.84 -4.43 10.88
CA GLU A 243 -17.36 -4.71 12.23
C GLU A 243 -16.30 -5.27 13.19
N LYS A 244 -15.26 -5.91 12.68
CA LYS A 244 -14.10 -6.39 13.47
C LYS A 244 -12.98 -5.37 13.52
N ILE A 245 -12.71 -4.70 12.41
CA ILE A 245 -11.62 -3.75 12.24
C ILE A 245 -11.82 -2.51 13.11
N TYR A 246 -12.97 -1.87 13.06
CA TYR A 246 -13.19 -0.61 13.76
C TYR A 246 -13.08 -0.72 15.29
N PRO A 247 -13.64 -1.76 15.96
CA PRO A 247 -13.40 -1.94 17.40
C PRO A 247 -11.93 -2.19 17.73
N TYR A 248 -11.19 -2.88 16.87
CA TYR A 248 -9.75 -3.08 17.05
C TYR A 248 -8.98 -1.75 16.96
N LEU A 249 -9.24 -0.92 15.96
CA LEU A 249 -8.60 0.38 15.79
C LEU A 249 -8.92 1.32 16.97
N LYS A 250 -10.18 1.34 17.44
CA LYS A 250 -10.56 2.11 18.63
C LYS A 250 -9.81 1.70 19.89
N LYS A 251 -9.56 0.41 20.11
CA LYS A 251 -8.74 -0.08 21.24
C LYS A 251 -7.30 0.42 21.17
N LEU A 252 -6.78 0.70 19.96
CA LEU A 252 -5.46 1.29 19.77
C LEU A 252 -5.45 2.82 19.91
N GLY A 253 -6.63 3.46 20.08
CA GLY A 253 -6.75 4.92 20.18
C GLY A 253 -7.02 5.62 18.85
N ILE A 254 -7.29 4.86 17.78
CA ILE A 254 -7.67 5.41 16.47
C ILE A 254 -9.20 5.52 16.44
N ASP A 255 -9.74 6.72 16.57
CA ASP A 255 -11.18 7.00 16.61
C ASP A 255 -11.74 7.54 15.29
N HIS A 256 -10.86 7.85 14.35
CA HIS A 256 -11.19 8.29 13.00
C HIS A 256 -10.20 7.74 11.98
N LEU A 257 -10.63 7.70 10.73
CA LEU A 257 -9.81 7.41 9.56
C LEU A 257 -9.95 8.56 8.57
N LEU A 258 -8.94 8.80 7.76
CA LEU A 258 -9.06 9.74 6.67
C LEU A 258 -9.78 9.10 5.48
N ILE A 259 -10.63 9.88 4.84
CA ILE A 259 -11.20 9.59 3.53
C ILE A 259 -10.80 10.69 2.55
N PHE A 260 -10.58 10.33 1.30
CA PHE A 260 -10.33 11.28 0.22
C PHE A 260 -11.66 11.74 -0.37
N ASP A 261 -11.92 13.05 -0.40
CA ASP A 261 -13.17 13.63 -0.90
C ASP A 261 -13.14 13.98 -2.40
N GLY A 262 -11.98 13.82 -3.02
CA GLY A 262 -11.66 14.18 -4.41
C GLY A 262 -10.71 15.39 -4.50
N LYS A 263 -10.35 15.97 -3.34
CA LYS A 263 -9.41 17.08 -3.25
C LYS A 263 -8.54 17.03 -2.01
N ASN A 264 -9.12 16.64 -0.88
CA ASN A 264 -8.44 16.63 0.42
C ASN A 264 -8.69 15.30 1.15
N PHE A 265 -7.79 14.97 2.04
CA PHE A 265 -7.99 13.93 3.04
C PHE A 265 -8.71 14.54 4.24
N VAL A 266 -9.89 14.03 4.56
CA VAL A 266 -10.75 14.56 5.62
C VAL A 266 -11.07 13.47 6.65
N PRO A 267 -11.10 13.81 7.98
CA PRO A 267 -11.34 12.81 9.00
C PRO A 267 -12.80 12.35 9.02
N GLN A 268 -12.98 11.05 9.17
CA GLN A 268 -14.26 10.38 9.39
C GLN A 268 -14.19 9.54 10.65
N LYS A 269 -15.08 9.77 11.62
CA LYS A 269 -15.20 8.92 12.81
C LYS A 269 -15.59 7.49 12.43
N ILE A 270 -14.98 6.52 13.10
CA ILE A 270 -15.24 5.09 12.93
C ILE A 270 -15.96 4.51 14.12
#